data_ffe80baaa06cb4766b0ebafe0035eb66
#
_entry.id   ffe80baaa06cb4766b0ebafe0035eb66
#
_cell.length_a   1.000
_cell.length_b   1.000
_cell.length_c   1.000
_cell.angle_alpha   90.00
_cell.angle_beta   90.00
_cell.angle_gamma   90.00
#
_symmetry.space_group_name_H-M   'P 1'
#
loop_
_entity.id
_entity.type
_entity.pdbx_description
1 polymer ?
#
loop_
_entity_poly.entity_id
_entity_poly.type
_entity_poly.pdbx_seq_one_letter_code
_entity_poly.pdbx_strand_id
1 'polypeptide(L)'
;MRYEETLSWLYGLETMGIKLGLHNVTELLRRMGDPHRQFRSVHVAGTNGKGSVCAMTESILRSHGYATGLYTSPHLVDFTERIQTSGTQISQGQLCRLAEEVRGHVEDMVLVSKESYPTFFEVTTAIAFAHFAEAGVEEAVVEVGMGGRLDATNVIQPDCTAITRISLEHTQYLGDTLEKIAAEKAGIIKHGVPVVTAEDGREALGVIEQIAAERKAPLRRVGAEIRFDMVESTIDGTTVRLGSLPTVTLPLLGNFQSENAALAYGIAIELPSRGVEVGEQAILEGLRRVRWPGRLELVHRRPTVVFDVSHTPDGARAVASDVRHLFGDEALLILGVLNDKDLDGIAKAFSSISDKAIAVSPASNRAFSAHETGTALRRYMTDVREAPSVAEALSTAVASASEDDVIIVAGSLYTVGEAKAWWEGHEAR
;
A
#
# COMPACT_ATOMS: atom_id res chain seq x y z
N MET A 1 19.73 18.44 9.78
CA MET A 1 20.18 17.01 9.98
C MET A 1 20.62 16.43 8.64
N ARG A 2 21.60 15.46 8.63
CA ARG A 2 21.87 14.62 7.45
C ARG A 2 20.75 13.60 7.27
N TYR A 3 20.63 12.98 6.11
CA TYR A 3 19.54 12.04 5.80
C TYR A 3 19.52 10.84 6.76
N GLU A 4 20.65 10.21 7.01
CA GLU A 4 20.77 9.07 7.92
C GLU A 4 20.42 9.45 9.38
N GLU A 5 20.78 10.65 9.81
CA GLU A 5 20.43 11.17 11.13
C GLU A 5 18.92 11.42 11.24
N THR A 6 18.32 11.92 10.16
CA THR A 6 16.87 12.12 10.06
C THR A 6 16.13 10.79 10.17
N LEU A 7 16.54 9.79 9.38
CA LEU A 7 15.94 8.46 9.44
C LEU A 7 16.13 7.80 10.81
N SER A 8 17.33 7.94 11.41
CA SER A 8 17.61 7.41 12.76
C SER A 8 16.69 8.05 13.80
N TRP A 9 16.44 9.35 13.73
CA TRP A 9 15.49 10.03 14.61
C TRP A 9 14.06 9.55 14.38
N LEU A 10 13.61 9.48 13.13
CA LEU A 10 12.26 9.03 12.78
C LEU A 10 12.01 7.60 13.28
N TYR A 11 12.90 6.66 12.95
CA TYR A 11 12.75 5.26 13.41
C TYR A 11 12.91 5.12 14.93
N GLY A 12 13.65 6.01 15.58
CA GLY A 12 13.71 6.07 17.05
C GLY A 12 12.33 6.28 17.68
N LEU A 13 11.40 6.94 16.97
CA LEU A 13 10.02 7.14 17.44
C LEU A 13 9.18 5.85 17.43
N GLU A 14 9.57 4.81 16.69
CA GLU A 14 8.88 3.50 16.70
C GLU A 14 8.89 2.85 18.10
N THR A 15 9.89 3.18 18.92
CA THR A 15 9.96 2.72 20.33
C THR A 15 8.79 3.20 21.18
N MET A 16 8.09 4.27 20.76
CA MET A 16 6.90 4.78 21.43
C MET A 16 5.68 3.88 21.23
N GLY A 17 5.79 2.88 20.35
CA GLY A 17 4.71 1.95 20.04
C GLY A 17 3.54 2.60 19.30
N ILE A 18 2.42 1.89 19.28
CA ILE A 18 1.17 2.35 18.66
C ILE A 18 0.33 3.04 19.73
N LYS A 19 0.02 4.31 19.51
CA LYS A 19 -0.93 5.07 20.34
C LYS A 19 -2.17 5.34 19.50
N LEU A 20 -3.31 4.84 19.93
CA LEU A 20 -4.58 5.08 19.27
C LEU A 20 -5.17 6.41 19.75
N GLY A 21 -5.40 7.34 18.84
CA GLY A 21 -6.01 8.65 19.13
C GLY A 21 -5.50 9.73 18.18
N LEU A 22 -6.28 10.80 18.03
CA LEU A 22 -5.96 11.90 17.13
C LEU A 22 -5.39 13.15 17.85
N HIS A 23 -5.30 13.10 19.18
CA HIS A 23 -4.94 14.28 19.98
C HIS A 23 -3.53 14.81 19.63
N ASN A 24 -2.53 13.93 19.63
CA ASN A 24 -1.15 14.34 19.41
C ASN A 24 -0.91 14.85 18.00
N VAL A 25 -1.40 14.14 16.97
CA VAL A 25 -1.27 14.59 15.59
C VAL A 25 -2.02 15.90 15.34
N THR A 26 -3.21 16.08 15.94
CA THR A 26 -3.97 17.33 15.83
C THR A 26 -3.22 18.50 16.47
N GLU A 27 -2.66 18.33 17.67
CA GLU A 27 -1.87 19.37 18.33
C GLU A 27 -0.58 19.68 17.55
N LEU A 28 0.10 18.65 17.02
CA LEU A 28 1.28 18.84 16.19
C LEU A 28 0.96 19.66 14.93
N LEU A 29 -0.07 19.28 14.19
CA LEU A 29 -0.50 20.00 13.00
C LEU A 29 -0.95 21.42 13.30
N ARG A 30 -1.63 21.66 14.41
CA ARG A 30 -2.03 23.01 14.86
C ARG A 30 -0.80 23.90 15.11
N ARG A 31 0.27 23.37 15.70
CA ARG A 31 1.54 24.09 15.89
C ARG A 31 2.23 24.43 14.59
N MET A 32 2.04 23.58 13.57
CA MET A 32 2.55 23.77 12.22
C MET A 32 1.64 24.65 11.33
N GLY A 33 0.58 25.25 11.88
CA GLY A 33 -0.35 26.12 11.13
C GLY A 33 -1.40 25.37 10.32
N ASP A 34 -1.79 24.17 10.75
CA ASP A 34 -2.83 23.32 10.13
C ASP A 34 -2.60 23.03 8.62
N PRO A 35 -1.42 22.55 8.20
CA PRO A 35 -1.09 22.35 6.78
C PRO A 35 -2.07 21.40 6.07
N HIS A 36 -2.65 20.43 6.77
CA HIS A 36 -3.65 19.49 6.26
C HIS A 36 -4.97 20.13 5.79
N ARG A 37 -5.18 21.42 6.04
CA ARG A 37 -6.36 22.19 5.60
C ARG A 37 -6.10 22.99 4.32
N GLN A 38 -4.87 22.97 3.80
CA GLN A 38 -4.47 23.80 2.66
C GLN A 38 -4.65 23.08 1.31
N PHE A 39 -5.05 21.82 1.31
CA PHE A 39 -5.30 21.02 0.12
C PHE A 39 -6.57 20.18 0.30
N ARG A 40 -7.14 19.76 -0.80
CA ARG A 40 -8.26 18.81 -0.84
C ARG A 40 -7.72 17.39 -0.80
N SER A 41 -8.58 16.39 -0.51
CA SER A 41 -8.06 15.03 -0.39
C SER A 41 -9.06 13.93 -0.70
N VAL A 42 -8.51 12.76 -1.08
CA VAL A 42 -9.15 11.44 -1.07
C VAL A 42 -8.52 10.61 0.03
N HIS A 43 -9.32 9.88 0.82
CA HIS A 43 -8.84 9.08 1.93
C HIS A 43 -9.15 7.60 1.71
N VAL A 44 -8.13 6.73 1.75
CA VAL A 44 -8.25 5.31 1.38
C VAL A 44 -7.89 4.41 2.55
N ALA A 45 -8.85 3.59 2.99
CA ALA A 45 -8.66 2.53 3.99
C ALA A 45 -8.89 1.14 3.38
N GLY A 46 -8.59 0.10 4.14
CA GLY A 46 -8.80 -1.31 3.75
C GLY A 46 -7.67 -2.22 4.23
N THR A 47 -7.70 -3.48 3.85
CA THR A 47 -6.61 -4.42 4.15
C THR A 47 -5.68 -4.54 2.95
N ASN A 48 -6.14 -5.07 1.85
CA ASN A 48 -5.36 -5.27 0.63
C ASN A 48 -5.77 -4.27 -0.46
N GLY A 49 -4.80 -3.79 -1.25
CA GLY A 49 -5.07 -2.92 -2.41
C GLY A 49 -5.02 -1.41 -2.14
N LYS A 50 -4.93 -0.94 -0.89
CA LYS A 50 -4.90 0.49 -0.55
C LYS A 50 -3.89 1.29 -1.40
N GLY A 51 -2.61 0.92 -1.37
CA GLY A 51 -1.56 1.61 -2.10
C GLY A 51 -1.77 1.59 -3.61
N SER A 52 -2.26 0.48 -4.20
CA SER A 52 -2.60 0.41 -5.64
C SER A 52 -3.73 1.38 -5.99
N VAL A 53 -4.79 1.43 -5.17
CA VAL A 53 -5.90 2.38 -5.37
C VAL A 53 -5.43 3.82 -5.21
N CYS A 54 -4.58 4.11 -4.21
CA CYS A 54 -3.99 5.44 -4.04
C CYS A 54 -3.17 5.85 -5.26
N ALA A 55 -2.28 4.98 -5.75
CA ALA A 55 -1.46 5.25 -6.92
C ALA A 55 -2.29 5.45 -8.21
N MET A 56 -3.33 4.62 -8.43
CA MET A 56 -4.25 4.78 -9.55
C MET A 56 -5.02 6.10 -9.48
N THR A 57 -5.55 6.44 -8.29
CA THR A 57 -6.31 7.68 -8.07
C THR A 57 -5.43 8.91 -8.26
N GLU A 58 -4.22 8.92 -7.69
CA GLU A 58 -3.26 10.02 -7.90
C GLU A 58 -2.91 10.19 -9.37
N SER A 59 -2.63 9.08 -10.07
CA SER A 59 -2.30 9.10 -11.49
C SER A 59 -3.45 9.64 -12.36
N ILE A 60 -4.70 9.36 -12.00
CA ILE A 60 -5.90 9.92 -12.65
C ILE A 60 -5.98 11.43 -12.42
N LEU A 61 -5.86 11.88 -11.17
CA LEU A 61 -5.92 13.30 -10.81
C LEU A 61 -4.79 14.10 -11.46
N ARG A 62 -3.57 13.58 -11.43
CA ARG A 62 -2.41 14.18 -12.11
C ARG A 62 -2.58 14.22 -13.62
N SER A 63 -3.18 13.20 -14.23
CA SER A 63 -3.48 13.18 -15.67
C SER A 63 -4.58 14.18 -16.05
N HIS A 64 -5.43 14.58 -15.11
CA HIS A 64 -6.37 15.69 -15.29
C HIS A 64 -5.70 17.06 -15.26
N GLY A 65 -4.53 17.16 -14.62
CA GLY A 65 -3.75 18.40 -14.54
C GLY A 65 -3.65 19.00 -13.15
N TYR A 66 -4.15 18.35 -12.10
CA TYR A 66 -3.98 18.81 -10.72
C TYR A 66 -2.53 18.67 -10.24
N ALA A 67 -2.09 19.59 -9.40
CA ALA A 67 -0.93 19.43 -8.56
C ALA A 67 -1.28 18.41 -7.46
N THR A 68 -0.77 17.19 -7.59
CA THR A 68 -1.19 16.08 -6.74
C THR A 68 -0.23 15.80 -5.60
N GLY A 69 -0.76 15.31 -4.46
CA GLY A 69 -0.02 14.68 -3.39
C GLY A 69 -0.36 13.20 -3.28
N LEU A 70 0.62 12.36 -2.95
CA LEU A 70 0.42 10.95 -2.63
C LEU A 70 1.14 10.64 -1.32
N TYR A 71 0.38 10.20 -0.32
CA TYR A 71 0.92 9.69 0.95
C TYR A 71 0.55 8.24 1.14
N THR A 72 1.56 7.37 1.20
CA THR A 72 1.40 5.91 1.32
C THR A 72 2.33 5.32 2.37
N SER A 73 1.99 4.13 2.87
CA SER A 73 2.82 3.43 3.86
C SER A 73 2.61 1.91 3.82
N PRO A 74 3.67 1.15 4.15
CA PRO A 74 5.07 1.57 4.27
C PRO A 74 5.74 1.76 2.89
N HIS A 75 7.01 2.20 2.85
CA HIS A 75 7.83 2.26 1.63
C HIS A 75 8.42 0.88 1.29
N LEU A 76 8.90 0.74 0.06
CA LEU A 76 9.51 -0.50 -0.41
C LEU A 76 11.04 -0.48 -0.22
N VAL A 77 11.72 0.54 -0.70
CA VAL A 77 13.19 0.69 -0.62
C VAL A 77 13.61 1.93 0.18
N ASP A 78 13.13 3.11 -0.21
CA ASP A 78 13.54 4.37 0.40
C ASP A 78 12.36 5.09 1.08
N PHE A 79 12.63 5.73 2.22
CA PHE A 79 11.61 6.44 2.99
C PHE A 79 10.87 7.51 2.18
N THR A 80 11.56 8.14 1.22
CA THR A 80 11.00 9.20 0.37
C THR A 80 9.83 8.73 -0.51
N GLU A 81 9.70 7.42 -0.76
CA GLU A 81 8.57 6.83 -1.49
C GLU A 81 7.21 7.12 -0.84
N ARG A 82 7.20 7.32 0.50
CA ARG A 82 5.96 7.58 1.27
C ARG A 82 5.29 8.89 0.92
N ILE A 83 6.04 9.86 0.42
CA ILE A 83 5.59 11.23 0.21
C ILE A 83 5.96 11.65 -1.21
N GLN A 84 4.97 11.82 -2.06
CA GLN A 84 5.19 12.21 -3.44
C GLN A 84 4.32 13.42 -3.80
N THR A 85 4.84 14.29 -4.66
CA THR A 85 4.10 15.40 -5.25
C THR A 85 4.20 15.32 -6.77
N SER A 86 3.05 15.28 -7.45
CA SER A 86 2.94 15.16 -8.91
C SER A 86 3.80 14.02 -9.49
N GLY A 87 3.78 12.86 -8.81
CA GLY A 87 4.51 11.66 -9.22
C GLY A 87 6.01 11.67 -8.90
N THR A 88 6.51 12.68 -8.18
CA THR A 88 7.92 12.78 -7.76
C THR A 88 8.05 12.65 -6.24
N GLN A 89 8.94 11.78 -5.78
CA GLN A 89 9.21 11.60 -4.36
C GLN A 89 9.79 12.88 -3.74
N ILE A 90 9.47 13.12 -2.46
CA ILE A 90 10.10 14.19 -1.68
C ILE A 90 11.63 14.03 -1.72
N SER A 91 12.36 15.11 -1.97
CA SER A 91 13.82 15.02 -1.92
C SER A 91 14.33 14.79 -0.49
N GLN A 92 15.46 14.11 -0.36
CA GLN A 92 16.10 13.90 0.95
C GLN A 92 16.35 15.21 1.69
N GLY A 93 16.71 16.28 0.96
CA GLY A 93 16.93 17.61 1.52
C GLY A 93 15.65 18.25 2.10
N GLN A 94 14.53 18.12 1.37
CA GLN A 94 13.22 18.60 1.85
C GLN A 94 12.73 17.79 3.06
N LEU A 95 12.89 16.45 3.02
CA LEU A 95 12.56 15.60 4.14
C LEU A 95 13.36 15.97 5.40
N CYS A 96 14.68 16.17 5.28
CA CYS A 96 15.53 16.56 6.39
C CYS A 96 15.13 17.90 6.99
N ARG A 97 14.83 18.91 6.16
CA ARG A 97 14.39 20.22 6.61
C ARG A 97 13.07 20.15 7.38
N LEU A 98 12.05 19.50 6.78
CA LEU A 98 10.74 19.34 7.42
C LEU A 98 10.81 18.51 8.70
N ALA A 99 11.60 17.44 8.70
CA ALA A 99 11.80 16.63 9.90
C ALA A 99 12.44 17.43 11.04
N GLU A 100 13.39 18.32 10.74
CA GLU A 100 14.01 19.20 11.74
C GLU A 100 13.03 20.23 12.31
N GLU A 101 12.17 20.80 11.46
CA GLU A 101 11.10 21.71 11.88
C GLU A 101 10.08 21.01 12.78
N VAL A 102 9.58 19.84 12.33
CA VAL A 102 8.63 19.03 13.09
C VAL A 102 9.23 18.58 14.42
N ARG A 103 10.51 18.23 14.44
CA ARG A 103 11.23 17.85 15.66
C ARG A 103 11.19 18.98 16.70
N GLY A 104 11.36 20.22 16.31
CA GLY A 104 11.24 21.38 17.22
C GLY A 104 9.86 21.44 17.89
N HIS A 105 8.79 21.26 17.11
CA HIS A 105 7.42 21.21 17.64
C HIS A 105 7.18 20.01 18.56
N VAL A 106 7.75 18.84 18.24
CA VAL A 106 7.68 17.64 19.09
C VAL A 106 8.37 17.89 20.44
N GLU A 107 9.57 18.47 20.43
CA GLU A 107 10.30 18.81 21.64
C GLU A 107 9.51 19.77 22.55
N ASP A 108 8.87 20.80 21.95
CA ASP A 108 7.99 21.72 22.68
C ASP A 108 6.75 21.02 23.27
N MET A 109 6.14 20.07 22.54
CA MET A 109 5.01 19.30 23.06
C MET A 109 5.41 18.46 24.29
N VAL A 110 6.57 17.82 24.23
CA VAL A 110 7.09 16.98 25.32
C VAL A 110 7.44 17.78 26.56
N LEU A 111 7.88 19.03 26.42
CA LEU A 111 8.10 19.94 27.54
C LEU A 111 6.81 20.24 28.31
N VAL A 112 5.66 20.25 27.64
CA VAL A 112 4.34 20.46 28.26
C VAL A 112 3.84 19.18 28.95
N SER A 113 3.93 18.04 28.28
CA SER A 113 3.56 16.73 28.81
C SER A 113 4.32 15.61 28.12
N LYS A 114 4.94 14.70 28.89
CA LYS A 114 5.58 13.50 28.34
C LYS A 114 4.61 12.55 27.60
N GLU A 115 3.32 12.60 27.93
CA GLU A 115 2.28 11.80 27.30
C GLU A 115 1.96 12.31 25.89
N SER A 116 2.26 13.60 25.61
CA SER A 116 2.06 14.25 24.33
C SER A 116 3.16 13.94 23.29
N TYR A 117 4.02 12.94 23.54
CA TYR A 117 5.04 12.54 22.57
C TYR A 117 4.39 11.87 21.37
N PRO A 118 4.45 12.45 20.15
CA PRO A 118 3.88 11.86 18.95
C PRO A 118 4.61 10.57 18.54
N THR A 119 3.87 9.65 17.94
CA THR A 119 4.41 8.42 17.36
C THR A 119 5.13 8.66 16.03
N PHE A 120 5.89 7.67 15.58
CA PHE A 120 6.50 7.67 14.25
C PHE A 120 5.49 8.03 13.15
N PHE A 121 4.30 7.40 13.16
CA PHE A 121 3.32 7.61 12.11
C PHE A 121 2.65 8.99 12.19
N GLU A 122 2.40 9.52 13.37
CA GLU A 122 1.89 10.89 13.56
C GLU A 122 2.88 11.94 13.03
N VAL A 123 4.17 11.76 13.30
CA VAL A 123 5.24 12.66 12.83
C VAL A 123 5.39 12.57 11.31
N THR A 124 5.42 11.37 10.73
CA THR A 124 5.55 11.19 9.28
C THR A 124 4.34 11.71 8.51
N THR A 125 3.14 11.58 9.08
CA THR A 125 1.91 12.18 8.55
C THR A 125 1.98 13.70 8.56
N ALA A 126 2.46 14.31 9.65
CA ALA A 126 2.62 15.76 9.74
C ALA A 126 3.65 16.29 8.73
N ILE A 127 4.79 15.59 8.54
CA ILE A 127 5.79 15.92 7.50
C ILE A 127 5.16 15.87 6.10
N ALA A 128 4.39 14.82 5.79
CA ALA A 128 3.73 14.68 4.50
C ALA A 128 2.77 15.84 4.21
N PHE A 129 1.94 16.19 5.18
CA PHE A 129 0.97 17.28 5.01
C PHE A 129 1.64 18.67 4.91
N ALA A 130 2.73 18.89 5.67
CA ALA A 130 3.52 20.10 5.52
C ALA A 130 4.15 20.19 4.12
N HIS A 131 4.71 19.09 3.62
CA HIS A 131 5.27 19.05 2.27
C HIS A 131 4.21 19.33 1.20
N PHE A 132 3.01 18.78 1.32
CA PHE A 132 1.92 19.04 0.38
C PHE A 132 1.49 20.50 0.38
N ALA A 133 1.34 21.11 1.55
CA ALA A 133 1.00 22.51 1.67
C ALA A 133 2.07 23.42 1.04
N GLU A 134 3.35 23.19 1.32
CA GLU A 134 4.47 23.96 0.75
C GLU A 134 4.60 23.76 -0.77
N ALA A 135 4.33 22.56 -1.27
CA ALA A 135 4.38 22.25 -2.70
C ALA A 135 3.16 22.79 -3.49
N GLY A 136 2.18 23.38 -2.81
CA GLY A 136 0.96 23.87 -3.44
C GLY A 136 0.08 22.75 -4.01
N VAL A 137 0.04 21.58 -3.33
CA VAL A 137 -0.83 20.47 -3.74
C VAL A 137 -2.28 20.92 -3.72
N GLU A 138 -3.01 20.63 -4.79
CA GLU A 138 -4.44 20.88 -4.92
C GLU A 138 -5.26 19.69 -4.42
N GLU A 139 -4.87 18.46 -4.84
CA GLU A 139 -5.55 17.20 -4.54
C GLU A 139 -4.55 16.18 -3.99
N ALA A 140 -4.73 15.75 -2.73
CA ALA A 140 -3.92 14.71 -2.11
C ALA A 140 -4.66 13.37 -2.03
N VAL A 141 -4.00 12.28 -2.34
CA VAL A 141 -4.49 10.93 -2.08
C VAL A 141 -3.73 10.36 -0.89
N VAL A 142 -4.47 10.05 0.18
CA VAL A 142 -3.92 9.71 1.48
C VAL A 142 -4.30 8.29 1.86
N GLU A 143 -3.31 7.42 2.01
CA GLU A 143 -3.48 6.05 2.51
C GLU A 143 -3.53 6.03 4.03
N VAL A 144 -4.50 5.32 4.61
CA VAL A 144 -4.55 4.98 6.03
C VAL A 144 -3.43 4.01 6.40
N GLY A 145 -2.68 4.31 7.45
CA GLY A 145 -1.63 3.42 7.92
C GLY A 145 -2.20 2.14 8.55
N MET A 146 -3.08 2.27 9.55
CA MET A 146 -3.70 1.14 10.23
C MET A 146 -5.10 1.47 10.74
N GLY A 147 -6.05 0.55 10.48
CA GLY A 147 -7.45 0.75 10.89
C GLY A 147 -8.11 1.86 10.08
N GLY A 148 -8.34 3.00 10.68
CA GLY A 148 -8.92 4.19 10.05
C GLY A 148 -9.42 5.22 11.05
N ARG A 149 -10.33 4.85 11.93
CA ARG A 149 -11.00 5.75 12.89
C ARG A 149 -10.04 6.57 13.73
N LEU A 150 -8.98 5.97 14.22
CA LEU A 150 -7.95 6.57 15.10
C LEU A 150 -6.57 6.67 14.42
N ASP A 151 -6.53 6.49 13.09
CA ASP A 151 -5.32 6.65 12.32
C ASP A 151 -4.93 8.13 12.21
N ALA A 152 -3.63 8.43 12.26
CA ALA A 152 -3.15 9.82 12.23
C ALA A 152 -3.61 10.59 10.98
N THR A 153 -3.86 9.89 9.87
CA THR A 153 -4.38 10.51 8.64
C THR A 153 -5.84 10.96 8.75
N ASN A 154 -6.59 10.45 9.73
CA ASN A 154 -8.04 10.73 9.85
C ASN A 154 -8.38 12.15 10.36
N VAL A 155 -7.39 13.02 10.47
CA VAL A 155 -7.55 14.47 10.74
C VAL A 155 -8.02 15.26 9.52
N ILE A 156 -7.88 14.70 8.31
CA ILE A 156 -8.32 15.34 7.05
C ILE A 156 -9.84 15.30 6.88
N GLN A 157 -10.34 16.22 6.04
CA GLN A 157 -11.74 16.26 5.58
C GLN A 157 -11.77 15.97 4.08
N PRO A 158 -11.84 14.68 3.68
CA PRO A 158 -11.73 14.30 2.28
C PRO A 158 -12.99 14.64 1.48
N ASP A 159 -12.84 14.77 0.16
CA ASP A 159 -13.93 14.91 -0.80
C ASP A 159 -14.53 13.56 -1.20
N CYS A 160 -13.76 12.49 -1.07
CA CYS A 160 -14.22 11.12 -1.24
C CYS A 160 -13.44 10.19 -0.31
N THR A 161 -14.10 9.18 0.24
CA THR A 161 -13.46 8.10 0.97
C THR A 161 -13.56 6.79 0.20
N ALA A 162 -12.54 5.93 0.33
CA ALA A 162 -12.57 4.62 -0.28
C ALA A 162 -12.20 3.52 0.73
N ILE A 163 -12.86 2.37 0.63
CA ILE A 163 -12.56 1.19 1.44
C ILE A 163 -12.34 0.01 0.50
N THR A 164 -11.10 -0.50 0.48
CA THR A 164 -10.73 -1.69 -0.28
C THR A 164 -11.21 -2.95 0.44
N ARG A 165 -10.87 -4.14 -0.08
CA ARG A 165 -11.18 -5.42 0.57
C ARG A 165 -10.68 -5.47 2.02
N ILE A 166 -11.49 -6.08 2.89
CA ILE A 166 -11.21 -6.25 4.31
C ILE A 166 -10.93 -7.73 4.59
N SER A 167 -9.83 -7.98 5.30
CA SER A 167 -9.44 -9.30 5.79
C SER A 167 -8.99 -9.19 7.24
N LEU A 168 -8.84 -10.31 7.92
CA LEU A 168 -8.28 -10.34 9.27
C LEU A 168 -6.81 -9.90 9.24
N GLU A 169 -6.53 -8.75 9.86
CA GLU A 169 -5.20 -8.21 10.04
C GLU A 169 -5.13 -7.38 11.32
N HIS A 170 -3.94 -7.24 11.91
CA HIS A 170 -3.72 -6.44 13.12
C HIS A 170 -4.75 -6.71 14.23
N THR A 171 -5.15 -7.98 14.40
CA THR A 171 -6.26 -8.37 15.28
C THR A 171 -6.06 -7.97 16.74
N GLN A 172 -4.82 -7.83 17.18
CA GLN A 172 -4.46 -7.33 18.51
C GLN A 172 -4.84 -5.85 18.74
N TYR A 173 -5.07 -5.05 17.67
CA TYR A 173 -5.42 -3.63 17.74
C TYR A 173 -6.81 -3.32 17.22
N LEU A 174 -7.22 -4.00 16.14
CA LEU A 174 -8.45 -3.70 15.41
C LEU A 174 -9.63 -4.61 15.79
N GLY A 175 -9.33 -5.66 16.57
CA GLY A 175 -10.32 -6.70 16.93
C GLY A 175 -10.19 -7.96 16.10
N ASP A 176 -10.85 -9.00 16.54
CA ASP A 176 -10.69 -10.39 16.11
C ASP A 176 -11.80 -10.86 15.15
N THR A 177 -12.66 -9.95 14.69
CA THR A 177 -13.71 -10.24 13.71
C THR A 177 -13.70 -9.23 12.56
N LEU A 178 -14.25 -9.63 11.40
CA LEU A 178 -14.35 -8.77 10.22
C LEU A 178 -15.19 -7.52 10.50
N GLU A 179 -16.25 -7.64 11.30
CA GLU A 179 -17.10 -6.50 11.66
C GLU A 179 -16.35 -5.46 12.50
N LYS A 180 -15.52 -5.89 13.46
CA LYS A 180 -14.71 -4.97 14.27
C LYS A 180 -13.67 -4.24 13.41
N ILE A 181 -12.97 -4.96 12.55
CA ILE A 181 -12.01 -4.39 11.63
C ILE A 181 -12.68 -3.44 10.63
N ALA A 182 -13.85 -3.82 10.11
CA ALA A 182 -14.66 -2.97 9.23
C ALA A 182 -15.10 -1.67 9.93
N ALA A 183 -15.50 -1.73 11.20
CA ALA A 183 -15.88 -0.56 11.96
C ALA A 183 -14.73 0.43 12.15
N GLU A 184 -13.50 -0.06 12.43
CA GLU A 184 -12.31 0.78 12.50
C GLU A 184 -11.98 1.43 11.15
N LYS A 185 -12.05 0.66 10.04
CA LYS A 185 -11.77 1.17 8.70
C LYS A 185 -12.85 2.16 8.23
N ALA A 186 -14.12 1.85 8.43
CA ALA A 186 -15.24 2.73 8.11
C ALA A 186 -15.28 4.01 8.97
N GLY A 187 -14.46 4.10 10.02
CA GLY A 187 -14.29 5.31 10.82
C GLY A 187 -13.70 6.50 10.04
N ILE A 188 -13.20 6.30 8.81
CA ILE A 188 -12.80 7.39 7.91
C ILE A 188 -13.98 8.07 7.20
N ILE A 189 -15.16 7.44 7.20
CA ILE A 189 -16.36 7.99 6.53
C ILE A 189 -16.82 9.26 7.25
N LYS A 190 -16.86 10.37 6.53
CA LYS A 190 -17.28 11.67 7.05
C LYS A 190 -18.73 11.97 6.67
N HIS A 191 -19.37 12.84 7.45
CA HIS A 191 -20.75 13.22 7.22
C HIS A 191 -20.98 13.84 5.83
N GLY A 192 -21.86 13.24 5.03
CA GLY A 192 -22.22 13.72 3.70
C GLY A 192 -21.12 13.58 2.62
N VAL A 193 -20.01 12.91 2.93
CA VAL A 193 -18.91 12.66 1.98
C VAL A 193 -19.14 11.31 1.30
N PRO A 194 -19.07 11.23 -0.04
CA PRO A 194 -19.18 9.97 -0.77
C PRO A 194 -18.17 8.92 -0.28
N VAL A 195 -18.63 7.67 -0.20
CA VAL A 195 -17.77 6.52 0.08
C VAL A 195 -17.91 5.48 -1.02
N VAL A 196 -16.78 5.01 -1.51
CA VAL A 196 -16.69 3.94 -2.51
C VAL A 196 -16.06 2.71 -1.87
N THR A 197 -16.64 1.52 -2.08
CA THR A 197 -16.07 0.30 -1.51
C THR A 197 -16.00 -0.84 -2.51
N ALA A 198 -14.92 -1.62 -2.43
CA ALA A 198 -14.77 -2.91 -3.11
C ALA A 198 -15.11 -4.09 -2.17
N GLU A 199 -15.50 -3.81 -0.92
CA GLU A 199 -15.91 -4.86 0.02
C GLU A 199 -17.26 -5.45 -0.37
N ASP A 200 -17.36 -6.79 -0.45
CA ASP A 200 -18.58 -7.53 -0.78
C ASP A 200 -18.93 -8.61 0.25
N GLY A 201 -18.04 -8.88 1.20
CA GLY A 201 -18.30 -9.79 2.31
C GLY A 201 -19.40 -9.28 3.21
N ARG A 202 -20.47 -10.07 3.40
CA ARG A 202 -21.69 -9.68 4.09
C ARG A 202 -21.45 -9.01 5.46
N GLU A 203 -20.50 -9.54 6.23
CA GLU A 203 -20.20 -9.09 7.59
C GLU A 203 -19.57 -7.71 7.60
N ALA A 204 -18.51 -7.51 6.82
CA ALA A 204 -17.80 -6.24 6.72
C ALA A 204 -18.61 -5.18 5.97
N LEU A 205 -19.26 -5.57 4.84
CA LEU A 205 -20.08 -4.65 4.06
C LEU A 205 -21.27 -4.12 4.87
N GLY A 206 -21.94 -4.96 5.66
CA GLY A 206 -23.06 -4.54 6.52
C GLY A 206 -22.67 -3.42 7.50
N VAL A 207 -21.45 -3.47 8.05
CA VAL A 207 -20.92 -2.41 8.92
C VAL A 207 -20.64 -1.13 8.14
N ILE A 208 -20.07 -1.24 6.94
CA ILE A 208 -19.81 -0.07 6.08
C ILE A 208 -21.13 0.60 5.69
N GLU A 209 -22.14 -0.17 5.29
CA GLU A 209 -23.49 0.33 4.93
C GLU A 209 -24.15 1.04 6.12
N GLN A 210 -24.08 0.47 7.31
CA GLN A 210 -24.61 1.08 8.51
C GLN A 210 -23.95 2.43 8.81
N ILE A 211 -22.61 2.49 8.84
CA ILE A 211 -21.88 3.72 9.15
C ILE A 211 -22.09 4.77 8.06
N ALA A 212 -22.13 4.38 6.78
CA ALA A 212 -22.44 5.30 5.68
C ALA A 212 -23.83 5.92 5.85
N ALA A 213 -24.84 5.12 6.20
CA ALA A 213 -26.19 5.61 6.45
C ALA A 213 -26.25 6.57 7.67
N GLU A 214 -25.59 6.24 8.78
CA GLU A 214 -25.49 7.09 9.98
C GLU A 214 -24.81 8.45 9.66
N ARG A 215 -23.81 8.43 8.80
CA ARG A 215 -23.09 9.61 8.32
C ARG A 215 -23.76 10.32 7.15
N LYS A 216 -24.89 9.82 6.65
CA LYS A 216 -25.56 10.32 5.43
C LYS A 216 -24.59 10.41 4.24
N ALA A 217 -23.62 9.51 4.19
CA ALA A 217 -22.62 9.42 3.15
C ALA A 217 -23.16 8.58 1.97
N PRO A 218 -23.20 9.12 0.75
CA PRO A 218 -23.55 8.32 -0.42
C PRO A 218 -22.59 7.14 -0.56
N LEU A 219 -23.10 5.91 -0.62
CA LEU A 219 -22.30 4.70 -0.78
C LEU A 219 -22.40 4.18 -2.20
N ARG A 220 -21.24 3.87 -2.80
CA ARG A 220 -21.11 3.18 -4.08
C ARG A 220 -20.29 1.91 -3.91
N ARG A 221 -20.76 0.81 -4.48
CA ARG A 221 -20.11 -0.51 -4.37
C ARG A 221 -19.60 -0.95 -5.73
N VAL A 222 -18.34 -1.34 -5.75
CA VAL A 222 -17.73 -1.98 -6.92
C VAL A 222 -18.43 -3.33 -7.17
N GLY A 223 -18.71 -3.64 -8.41
CA GLY A 223 -19.49 -4.82 -8.80
C GLY A 223 -21.00 -4.66 -8.74
N ALA A 224 -21.52 -3.61 -8.06
CA ALA A 224 -22.95 -3.31 -8.02
C ALA A 224 -23.26 -2.00 -8.77
N GLU A 225 -23.08 -0.85 -8.11
CA GLU A 225 -23.29 0.47 -8.72
C GLU A 225 -22.14 0.85 -9.68
N ILE A 226 -20.91 0.41 -9.38
CA ILE A 226 -19.72 0.63 -10.23
C ILE A 226 -19.42 -0.68 -10.95
N ARG A 227 -19.87 -0.75 -12.21
CA ARG A 227 -19.66 -1.94 -13.04
C ARG A 227 -18.26 -1.94 -13.64
N PHE A 228 -17.65 -3.12 -13.65
CA PHE A 228 -16.37 -3.36 -14.32
C PHE A 228 -16.32 -4.78 -14.87
N ASP A 229 -15.52 -4.97 -15.91
CA ASP A 229 -15.19 -6.28 -16.45
C ASP A 229 -13.67 -6.37 -16.63
N MET A 230 -13.05 -7.40 -16.10
CA MET A 230 -11.69 -7.78 -16.47
C MET A 230 -11.78 -8.47 -17.82
N VAL A 231 -11.14 -7.85 -18.82
CA VAL A 231 -11.19 -8.32 -20.22
C VAL A 231 -10.09 -9.33 -20.49
N GLU A 232 -8.85 -8.99 -20.03
CA GLU A 232 -7.67 -9.79 -20.26
C GLU A 232 -6.60 -9.46 -19.21
N SER A 233 -5.82 -10.46 -18.82
CA SER A 233 -4.63 -10.28 -18.00
C SER A 233 -3.46 -11.01 -18.67
N THR A 234 -2.42 -10.24 -19.03
CA THR A 234 -1.22 -10.72 -19.73
C THR A 234 0.04 -10.20 -19.03
N ILE A 235 1.19 -10.64 -19.50
CA ILE A 235 2.49 -10.14 -19.01
C ILE A 235 2.79 -8.67 -19.37
N ASP A 236 1.95 -8.06 -20.22
CA ASP A 236 2.04 -6.65 -20.61
C ASP A 236 1.08 -5.76 -19.83
N GLY A 237 0.18 -6.36 -19.03
CA GLY A 237 -0.76 -5.63 -18.20
C GLY A 237 -2.13 -6.27 -18.04
N THR A 238 -2.99 -5.60 -17.30
CA THR A 238 -4.37 -6.01 -17.06
C THR A 238 -5.32 -5.07 -17.80
N THR A 239 -6.10 -5.60 -18.73
CA THR A 239 -7.09 -4.84 -19.52
C THR A 239 -8.46 -4.92 -18.87
N VAL A 240 -9.03 -3.76 -18.60
CA VAL A 240 -10.34 -3.63 -17.93
C VAL A 240 -11.31 -2.74 -18.72
N ARG A 241 -12.60 -2.99 -18.55
CA ARG A 241 -13.69 -2.07 -18.92
C ARG A 241 -14.32 -1.52 -17.65
N LEU A 242 -14.46 -0.20 -17.56
CA LEU A 242 -14.97 0.51 -16.38
C LEU A 242 -16.23 1.29 -16.78
N GLY A 243 -17.40 0.87 -16.30
CA GLY A 243 -18.68 1.48 -16.67
C GLY A 243 -18.91 1.51 -18.18
N SER A 244 -19.12 2.71 -18.74
CA SER A 244 -19.29 2.95 -20.17
C SER A 244 -18.01 3.37 -20.90
N LEU A 245 -16.87 3.45 -20.17
CA LEU A 245 -15.60 3.87 -20.78
C LEU A 245 -15.06 2.81 -21.77
N PRO A 246 -14.26 3.22 -22.76
CA PRO A 246 -13.45 2.30 -23.55
C PRO A 246 -12.56 1.42 -22.65
N THR A 247 -12.19 0.24 -23.15
CA THR A 247 -11.23 -0.61 -22.45
C THR A 247 -9.88 0.09 -22.27
N VAL A 248 -9.26 -0.13 -21.12
CA VAL A 248 -7.94 0.41 -20.79
C VAL A 248 -7.04 -0.71 -20.27
N THR A 249 -5.78 -0.73 -20.70
CA THR A 249 -4.77 -1.63 -20.21
C THR A 249 -3.92 -0.91 -19.14
N LEU A 250 -3.93 -1.45 -17.94
CA LEU A 250 -3.08 -1.03 -16.83
C LEU A 250 -1.72 -1.70 -16.99
N PRO A 251 -0.60 -1.03 -16.73
CA PRO A 251 0.71 -1.67 -16.70
C PRO A 251 0.95 -2.50 -15.42
N LEU A 252 -0.05 -2.65 -14.57
CA LEU A 252 -0.03 -3.46 -13.36
C LEU A 252 -0.61 -4.84 -13.64
N LEU A 253 0.10 -5.88 -13.21
CA LEU A 253 -0.30 -7.26 -13.43
C LEU A 253 -1.24 -7.76 -12.32
N GLY A 254 -2.05 -8.75 -12.66
CA GLY A 254 -2.91 -9.48 -11.74
C GLY A 254 -4.37 -9.07 -11.80
N ASN A 255 -5.24 -10.07 -11.72
CA ASN A 255 -6.70 -9.92 -11.81
C ASN A 255 -7.27 -8.98 -10.74
N PHE A 256 -6.65 -8.98 -9.53
CA PHE A 256 -7.03 -8.09 -8.43
C PHE A 256 -6.85 -6.59 -8.75
N GLN A 257 -6.01 -6.26 -9.74
CA GLN A 257 -5.85 -4.87 -10.16
C GLN A 257 -7.07 -4.35 -10.92
N SER A 258 -7.89 -5.22 -11.51
CA SER A 258 -9.14 -4.80 -12.16
C SER A 258 -10.14 -4.24 -11.15
N GLU A 259 -10.25 -4.84 -9.98
CA GLU A 259 -11.10 -4.34 -8.88
C GLU A 259 -10.52 -3.06 -8.26
N ASN A 260 -9.19 -2.98 -8.08
CA ASN A 260 -8.54 -1.76 -7.62
C ASN A 260 -8.77 -0.60 -8.61
N ALA A 261 -8.71 -0.87 -9.92
CA ALA A 261 -9.00 0.11 -10.96
C ALA A 261 -10.48 0.55 -10.94
N ALA A 262 -11.39 -0.38 -10.70
CA ALA A 262 -12.81 -0.07 -10.56
C ALA A 262 -13.08 0.81 -9.32
N LEU A 263 -12.36 0.57 -8.24
CA LEU A 263 -12.45 1.42 -7.03
C LEU A 263 -11.89 2.83 -7.30
N ALA A 264 -10.73 2.95 -7.96
CA ALA A 264 -10.16 4.25 -8.35
C ALA A 264 -11.07 5.00 -9.35
N TYR A 265 -11.69 4.28 -10.31
CA TYR A 265 -12.71 4.83 -11.20
C TYR A 265 -13.93 5.33 -10.40
N GLY A 266 -14.40 4.55 -9.44
CA GLY A 266 -15.49 4.93 -8.56
C GLY A 266 -15.21 6.23 -7.79
N ILE A 267 -13.99 6.40 -7.27
CA ILE A 267 -13.55 7.65 -6.65
C ILE A 267 -13.64 8.79 -7.68
N ALA A 268 -13.07 8.60 -8.87
CA ALA A 268 -12.99 9.63 -9.90
C ALA A 268 -14.38 10.13 -10.37
N ILE A 269 -15.39 9.26 -10.42
CA ILE A 269 -16.77 9.66 -10.82
C ILE A 269 -17.57 10.30 -9.68
N GLU A 270 -17.18 10.12 -8.41
CA GLU A 270 -17.85 10.78 -7.28
C GLU A 270 -17.27 12.18 -6.98
N LEU A 271 -16.00 12.43 -7.30
CA LEU A 271 -15.31 13.70 -7.05
C LEU A 271 -16.00 14.94 -7.68
N PRO A 272 -16.61 14.90 -8.90
CA PRO A 272 -17.32 16.04 -9.46
C PRO A 272 -18.49 16.52 -8.60
N SER A 273 -19.15 15.65 -7.85
CA SER A 273 -20.20 16.03 -6.89
C SER A 273 -19.68 16.93 -5.76
N ARG A 274 -18.37 16.96 -5.58
CA ARG A 274 -17.64 17.76 -4.59
C ARG A 274 -16.91 18.96 -5.22
N GLY A 275 -17.04 19.14 -6.54
CA GLY A 275 -16.39 20.22 -7.28
C GLY A 275 -14.92 19.94 -7.67
N VAL A 276 -14.53 18.67 -7.72
CA VAL A 276 -13.24 18.21 -8.28
C VAL A 276 -13.51 17.54 -9.61
N GLU A 277 -13.30 18.27 -10.69
CA GLU A 277 -13.56 17.76 -12.03
C GLU A 277 -12.56 16.67 -12.42
N VAL A 278 -13.05 15.58 -13.00
CA VAL A 278 -12.23 14.49 -13.54
C VAL A 278 -12.83 14.04 -14.87
N GLY A 279 -12.15 14.33 -15.97
CA GLY A 279 -12.61 13.95 -17.31
C GLY A 279 -12.31 12.47 -17.63
N GLU A 280 -13.13 11.85 -18.49
CA GLU A 280 -12.96 10.46 -18.93
C GLU A 280 -11.56 10.20 -19.51
N GLN A 281 -11.02 11.14 -20.30
CA GLN A 281 -9.68 11.03 -20.87
C GLN A 281 -8.60 10.96 -19.79
N ALA A 282 -8.75 11.71 -18.69
CA ALA A 282 -7.83 11.70 -17.56
C ALA A 282 -7.87 10.35 -16.82
N ILE A 283 -9.05 9.76 -16.67
CA ILE A 283 -9.23 8.42 -16.10
C ILE A 283 -8.45 7.38 -16.91
N LEU A 284 -8.69 7.36 -18.23
CA LEU A 284 -8.04 6.39 -19.12
C LEU A 284 -6.51 6.58 -19.13
N GLU A 285 -6.04 7.81 -19.22
CA GLU A 285 -4.61 8.12 -19.29
C GLU A 285 -3.91 7.86 -17.96
N GLY A 286 -4.52 8.23 -16.83
CA GLY A 286 -3.99 7.97 -15.51
C GLY A 286 -3.82 6.47 -15.26
N LEU A 287 -4.81 5.66 -15.63
CA LEU A 287 -4.74 4.21 -15.52
C LEU A 287 -3.66 3.59 -16.43
N ARG A 288 -3.42 4.12 -17.63
CA ARG A 288 -2.35 3.67 -18.52
C ARG A 288 -0.95 4.00 -18.00
N ARG A 289 -0.82 5.07 -17.21
CA ARG A 289 0.48 5.58 -16.73
C ARG A 289 0.81 5.21 -15.31
N VAL A 290 -0.13 4.59 -14.57
CA VAL A 290 0.10 4.25 -13.17
C VAL A 290 1.32 3.34 -13.01
N ARG A 291 2.11 3.61 -11.98
CA ARG A 291 3.24 2.77 -11.56
C ARG A 291 3.13 2.50 -10.08
N TRP A 292 3.22 1.24 -9.70
CA TRP A 292 3.17 0.85 -8.30
C TRP A 292 4.05 -0.38 -8.06
N PRO A 293 5.32 -0.19 -7.67
CA PRO A 293 6.28 -1.27 -7.50
C PRO A 293 5.87 -2.30 -6.45
N GLY A 294 6.38 -3.52 -6.59
CA GLY A 294 6.18 -4.61 -5.63
C GLY A 294 4.77 -5.18 -5.60
N ARG A 295 3.97 -5.00 -6.64
CA ARG A 295 2.64 -5.62 -6.79
C ARG A 295 2.60 -6.43 -8.08
N LEU A 296 2.96 -7.70 -7.98
CA LEU A 296 3.16 -8.59 -9.12
C LEU A 296 4.04 -7.92 -10.21
N GLU A 297 5.08 -7.22 -9.75
CA GLU A 297 5.96 -6.42 -10.59
C GLU A 297 6.88 -7.32 -11.40
N LEU A 298 6.70 -7.34 -12.72
CA LEU A 298 7.62 -8.01 -13.63
C LEU A 298 8.87 -7.15 -13.82
N VAL A 299 9.97 -7.54 -13.18
CA VAL A 299 11.24 -6.79 -13.24
C VAL A 299 12.16 -7.30 -14.35
N HIS A 300 12.01 -8.57 -14.76
CA HIS A 300 12.81 -9.15 -15.85
C HIS A 300 11.99 -10.19 -16.61
N ARG A 301 12.26 -10.35 -17.92
CA ARG A 301 11.45 -11.21 -18.79
C ARG A 301 12.08 -12.58 -19.08
N ARG A 302 13.40 -12.71 -19.03
CA ARG A 302 14.13 -13.96 -19.39
C ARG A 302 15.47 -14.05 -18.63
N PRO A 303 15.55 -14.82 -17.54
CA PRO A 303 14.43 -15.50 -16.85
C PRO A 303 13.37 -14.52 -16.40
N THR A 304 12.14 -15.01 -16.23
CA THR A 304 11.07 -14.18 -15.67
C THR A 304 11.32 -13.96 -14.19
N VAL A 305 11.38 -12.69 -13.75
CA VAL A 305 11.54 -12.34 -12.33
C VAL A 305 10.40 -11.43 -11.91
N VAL A 306 9.66 -11.83 -10.86
CA VAL A 306 8.48 -11.14 -10.38
C VAL A 306 8.61 -10.84 -8.89
N PHE A 307 8.28 -9.61 -8.49
CA PHE A 307 8.26 -9.16 -7.10
C PHE A 307 6.85 -8.89 -6.62
N ASP A 308 6.47 -9.45 -5.47
CA ASP A 308 5.19 -9.18 -4.84
C ASP A 308 5.26 -9.14 -3.31
N VAL A 309 4.73 -8.08 -2.71
CA VAL A 309 4.78 -7.85 -1.25
C VAL A 309 3.64 -8.49 -0.47
N SER A 310 2.88 -9.43 -1.06
CA SER A 310 1.82 -10.15 -0.34
C SER A 310 2.37 -10.84 0.91
N HIS A 311 1.69 -10.62 2.01
CA HIS A 311 2.11 -11.08 3.33
C HIS A 311 0.93 -11.57 4.18
N THR A 312 -0.18 -11.87 3.53
CA THR A 312 -1.35 -12.52 4.13
C THR A 312 -1.70 -13.77 3.32
N PRO A 313 -2.32 -14.80 3.91
CA PRO A 313 -2.74 -16.00 3.15
C PRO A 313 -3.66 -15.67 1.96
N ASP A 314 -4.57 -14.70 2.12
CA ASP A 314 -5.49 -14.26 1.05
C ASP A 314 -4.72 -13.58 -0.10
N GLY A 315 -3.81 -12.66 0.25
CA GLY A 315 -2.94 -12.01 -0.73
C GLY A 315 -2.06 -13.01 -1.48
N ALA A 316 -1.44 -13.94 -0.76
CA ALA A 316 -0.62 -15.00 -1.35
C ALA A 316 -1.42 -15.91 -2.29
N ARG A 317 -2.68 -16.26 -1.95
CA ARG A 317 -3.56 -17.03 -2.84
C ARG A 317 -3.90 -16.27 -4.12
N ALA A 318 -4.23 -14.99 -4.01
CA ALA A 318 -4.52 -14.14 -5.17
C ALA A 318 -3.32 -14.06 -6.11
N VAL A 319 -2.13 -13.77 -5.56
CA VAL A 319 -0.88 -13.71 -6.32
C VAL A 319 -0.54 -15.05 -6.95
N ALA A 320 -0.63 -16.15 -6.21
CA ALA A 320 -0.37 -17.49 -6.74
C ALA A 320 -1.33 -17.85 -7.90
N SER A 321 -2.60 -17.47 -7.80
CA SER A 321 -3.56 -17.66 -8.89
C SER A 321 -3.17 -16.89 -10.16
N ASP A 322 -2.76 -15.62 -10.00
CA ASP A 322 -2.35 -14.79 -11.11
C ASP A 322 -1.00 -15.22 -11.71
N VAL A 323 -0.03 -15.63 -10.87
CA VAL A 323 1.24 -16.20 -11.34
C VAL A 323 1.00 -17.45 -12.17
N ARG A 324 0.13 -18.36 -11.70
CA ARG A 324 -0.22 -19.57 -12.47
C ARG A 324 -0.83 -19.23 -13.82
N HIS A 325 -1.71 -18.24 -13.85
CA HIS A 325 -2.35 -17.80 -15.10
C HIS A 325 -1.35 -17.18 -16.08
N LEU A 326 -0.43 -16.35 -15.58
CA LEU A 326 0.49 -15.58 -16.42
C LEU A 326 1.78 -16.33 -16.79
N PHE A 327 2.29 -17.19 -15.90
CA PHE A 327 3.63 -17.77 -15.99
C PHE A 327 3.67 -19.30 -15.79
N GLY A 328 2.54 -19.93 -15.43
CA GLY A 328 2.50 -21.37 -15.13
C GLY A 328 2.71 -21.69 -13.65
N ASP A 329 2.95 -22.97 -13.34
CA ASP A 329 2.98 -23.52 -11.98
C ASP A 329 4.33 -24.14 -11.58
N GLU A 330 5.41 -23.82 -12.29
CA GLU A 330 6.77 -24.31 -12.05
C GLU A 330 7.74 -23.19 -11.63
N ALA A 331 7.30 -22.24 -10.80
CA ALA A 331 8.15 -21.14 -10.37
C ALA A 331 9.17 -21.59 -9.30
N LEU A 332 10.30 -20.87 -9.20
CA LEU A 332 11.17 -20.89 -8.01
C LEU A 332 10.73 -19.77 -7.07
N LEU A 333 10.31 -20.12 -5.86
CA LEU A 333 9.89 -19.15 -4.85
C LEU A 333 11.07 -18.72 -3.95
N ILE A 334 11.28 -17.43 -3.77
CA ILE A 334 12.11 -16.85 -2.71
C ILE A 334 11.17 -16.23 -1.69
N LEU A 335 11.14 -16.78 -0.47
CA LEU A 335 10.17 -16.37 0.56
C LEU A 335 10.85 -15.91 1.84
N GLY A 336 10.47 -14.70 2.30
CA GLY A 336 10.82 -14.17 3.61
C GLY A 336 9.63 -13.45 4.25
N VAL A 337 9.26 -13.81 5.48
CA VAL A 337 8.01 -13.41 6.13
C VAL A 337 8.30 -12.82 7.52
N LEU A 338 7.50 -11.86 7.97
CA LEU A 338 7.57 -11.31 9.33
C LEU A 338 6.83 -12.22 10.33
N ASN A 339 7.31 -12.27 11.58
CA ASN A 339 6.86 -13.19 12.62
C ASN A 339 5.46 -12.88 13.20
N ASP A 340 4.86 -11.74 12.80
CA ASP A 340 3.48 -11.39 13.12
C ASP A 340 2.48 -11.88 12.06
N LYS A 341 2.94 -12.62 11.03
CA LYS A 341 2.11 -13.11 9.91
C LYS A 341 1.89 -14.63 9.98
N ASP A 342 0.84 -15.09 9.31
CA ASP A 342 0.54 -16.50 9.16
C ASP A 342 1.45 -17.14 8.10
N LEU A 343 2.66 -17.52 8.54
CA LEU A 343 3.66 -18.13 7.68
C LEU A 343 3.18 -19.44 7.04
N ASP A 344 2.45 -20.27 7.79
CA ASP A 344 1.96 -21.57 7.31
C ASP A 344 0.91 -21.39 6.20
N GLY A 345 -0.04 -20.47 6.40
CA GLY A 345 -1.04 -20.13 5.39
C GLY A 345 -0.44 -19.53 4.12
N ILE A 346 0.61 -18.70 4.24
CA ILE A 346 1.35 -18.13 3.10
C ILE A 346 2.11 -19.24 2.35
N ALA A 347 2.87 -20.08 3.05
CA ALA A 347 3.60 -21.22 2.46
C ALA A 347 2.66 -22.16 1.70
N LYS A 348 1.52 -22.51 2.31
CA LYS A 348 0.47 -23.33 1.68
C LYS A 348 -0.10 -22.67 0.42
N ALA A 349 -0.30 -21.35 0.41
CA ALA A 349 -0.82 -20.66 -0.76
C ALA A 349 0.16 -20.74 -1.94
N PHE A 350 1.44 -20.46 -1.71
CA PHE A 350 2.46 -20.48 -2.77
C PHE A 350 2.84 -21.91 -3.23
N SER A 351 2.61 -22.95 -2.43
CA SER A 351 2.84 -24.35 -2.88
C SER A 351 1.98 -24.74 -4.08
N SER A 352 0.98 -23.96 -4.41
CA SER A 352 0.15 -24.18 -5.60
C SER A 352 0.86 -23.82 -6.91
N ILE A 353 1.97 -23.06 -6.88
CA ILE A 353 2.72 -22.61 -8.05
C ILE A 353 4.20 -22.99 -8.02
N SER A 354 4.64 -23.62 -6.94
CA SER A 354 6.05 -23.98 -6.79
C SER A 354 6.21 -25.19 -5.89
N ASP A 355 7.08 -26.12 -6.30
CA ASP A 355 7.62 -27.19 -5.47
C ASP A 355 9.06 -26.91 -5.02
N LYS A 356 9.64 -25.78 -5.47
CA LYS A 356 11.02 -25.36 -5.21
C LYS A 356 11.02 -24.00 -4.50
N ALA A 357 11.72 -23.88 -3.38
CA ALA A 357 11.82 -22.62 -2.68
C ALA A 357 13.21 -22.36 -2.07
N ILE A 358 13.53 -21.06 -1.93
CA ILE A 358 14.65 -20.57 -1.13
C ILE A 358 14.06 -19.75 0.01
N ALA A 359 14.20 -20.26 1.23
CA ALA A 359 13.81 -19.55 2.44
C ALA A 359 14.86 -18.52 2.82
N VAL A 360 14.43 -17.30 3.13
CA VAL A 360 15.31 -16.18 3.52
C VAL A 360 14.80 -15.52 4.81
N SER A 361 15.68 -14.78 5.48
CA SER A 361 15.32 -13.84 6.56
C SER A 361 15.63 -12.42 6.10
N PRO A 362 14.64 -11.56 5.85
CA PRO A 362 14.91 -10.15 5.53
C PRO A 362 15.49 -9.43 6.75
N ALA A 363 16.19 -8.31 6.52
CA ALA A 363 16.86 -7.52 7.54
C ALA A 363 15.86 -6.77 8.44
N SER A 364 15.16 -7.52 9.27
CA SER A 364 14.20 -7.02 10.24
C SER A 364 14.22 -7.85 11.51
N ASN A 365 14.25 -7.20 12.67
CA ASN A 365 14.16 -7.87 13.98
C ASN A 365 12.83 -8.62 14.18
N ARG A 366 11.86 -8.40 13.29
CA ARG A 366 10.55 -9.06 13.28
C ARG A 366 10.44 -10.14 12.21
N ALA A 367 11.52 -10.51 11.54
CA ALA A 367 11.49 -11.57 10.55
C ALA A 367 11.55 -12.96 11.19
N PHE A 368 10.85 -13.94 10.58
CA PHE A 368 11.20 -15.33 10.81
C PHE A 368 12.60 -15.60 10.28
N SER A 369 13.33 -16.47 10.94
CA SER A 369 14.62 -16.95 10.41
C SER A 369 14.41 -17.73 9.11
N ALA A 370 15.46 -17.83 8.28
CA ALA A 370 15.43 -18.68 7.09
C ALA A 370 15.10 -20.12 7.43
N HIS A 371 15.53 -20.63 8.59
CA HIS A 371 15.24 -21.97 9.07
C HIS A 371 13.75 -22.18 9.40
N GLU A 372 13.12 -21.24 10.12
CA GLU A 372 11.68 -21.30 10.44
C GLU A 372 10.85 -21.24 9.16
N THR A 373 11.19 -20.30 8.25
CA THR A 373 10.55 -20.17 6.94
C THR A 373 10.71 -21.46 6.12
N GLY A 374 11.93 -22.02 6.07
CA GLY A 374 12.21 -23.29 5.39
C GLY A 374 11.45 -24.48 5.98
N THR A 375 11.31 -24.51 7.32
CA THR A 375 10.54 -25.55 8.00
C THR A 375 9.05 -25.52 7.64
N ALA A 376 8.46 -24.32 7.54
CA ALA A 376 7.08 -24.16 7.11
C ALA A 376 6.90 -24.57 5.63
N LEU A 377 7.81 -24.16 4.75
CA LEU A 377 7.78 -24.51 3.33
C LEU A 377 7.89 -26.01 3.08
N ARG A 378 8.76 -26.73 3.82
CA ARG A 378 8.95 -28.21 3.69
C ARG A 378 7.71 -29.02 4.03
N ARG A 379 6.66 -28.43 4.61
CA ARG A 379 5.36 -29.08 4.79
C ARG A 379 4.59 -29.25 3.48
N TYR A 380 4.91 -28.42 2.49
CA TYR A 380 4.13 -28.29 1.26
C TYR A 380 4.96 -28.41 -0.02
N MET A 381 6.30 -28.29 0.05
CA MET A 381 7.23 -28.27 -1.08
C MET A 381 8.37 -29.26 -0.85
N THR A 382 8.91 -29.84 -1.92
CA THR A 382 9.92 -30.90 -1.83
C THR A 382 11.37 -30.43 -1.92
N ASP A 383 11.67 -29.40 -2.71
CA ASP A 383 13.02 -28.80 -2.84
C ASP A 383 13.09 -27.44 -2.15
N VAL A 384 13.39 -27.45 -0.85
CA VAL A 384 13.48 -26.22 -0.05
C VAL A 384 14.91 -26.01 0.45
N ARG A 385 15.53 -24.93 0.02
CA ARG A 385 16.86 -24.47 0.43
C ARG A 385 16.75 -23.26 1.35
N GLU A 386 17.82 -22.94 2.04
CA GLU A 386 17.94 -21.78 2.91
C GLU A 386 19.09 -20.91 2.40
N ALA A 387 18.94 -19.60 2.39
CA ALA A 387 20.00 -18.66 2.03
C ALA A 387 20.23 -17.63 3.13
N PRO A 388 21.49 -17.13 3.29
CA PRO A 388 21.85 -16.17 4.34
C PRO A 388 21.18 -14.80 4.18
N SER A 389 20.85 -14.41 2.94
CA SER A 389 20.22 -13.12 2.61
C SER A 389 19.34 -13.20 1.37
N VAL A 390 18.47 -12.24 1.21
CA VAL A 390 17.63 -12.07 0.01
C VAL A 390 18.49 -11.86 -1.23
N ALA A 391 19.55 -11.05 -1.11
CA ALA A 391 20.50 -10.77 -2.21
C ALA A 391 21.20 -12.03 -2.70
N GLU A 392 21.69 -12.90 -1.80
CA GLU A 392 22.35 -14.15 -2.17
C GLU A 392 21.37 -15.17 -2.77
N ALA A 393 20.14 -15.27 -2.22
CA ALA A 393 19.10 -16.10 -2.79
C ALA A 393 18.77 -15.68 -4.23
N LEU A 394 18.56 -14.39 -4.46
CA LEU A 394 18.21 -13.86 -5.79
C LEU A 394 19.37 -14.01 -6.77
N SER A 395 20.60 -13.70 -6.35
CA SER A 395 21.81 -13.89 -7.18
C SER A 395 21.98 -15.34 -7.61
N THR A 396 21.82 -16.28 -6.67
CA THR A 396 21.93 -17.73 -6.94
C THR A 396 20.82 -18.21 -7.86
N ALA A 397 19.58 -17.77 -7.61
CA ALA A 397 18.42 -18.12 -8.43
C ALA A 397 18.60 -17.66 -9.88
N VAL A 398 18.97 -16.39 -10.09
CA VAL A 398 19.18 -15.81 -11.43
C VAL A 398 20.35 -16.48 -12.15
N ALA A 399 21.47 -16.74 -11.46
CA ALA A 399 22.66 -17.38 -12.04
C ALA A 399 22.41 -18.82 -12.48
N SER A 400 21.47 -19.52 -11.86
CA SER A 400 21.13 -20.92 -12.18
C SER A 400 19.92 -21.09 -13.10
N ALA A 401 19.18 -20.01 -13.35
CA ALA A 401 17.96 -20.03 -14.16
C ALA A 401 18.26 -20.12 -15.66
N SER A 402 17.44 -20.85 -16.38
CA SER A 402 17.30 -20.78 -17.84
C SER A 402 16.41 -19.62 -18.25
N GLU A 403 16.38 -19.27 -19.55
CA GLU A 403 15.56 -18.17 -20.08
C GLU A 403 14.05 -18.36 -19.82
N ASP A 404 13.57 -19.58 -19.73
CA ASP A 404 12.16 -19.92 -19.57
C ASP A 404 11.74 -20.07 -18.09
N ASP A 405 12.70 -20.01 -17.16
CA ASP A 405 12.40 -20.15 -15.72
C ASP A 405 11.71 -18.92 -15.16
N VAL A 406 10.90 -19.16 -14.11
CA VAL A 406 10.15 -18.14 -13.38
C VAL A 406 10.64 -18.05 -11.95
N ILE A 407 11.04 -16.88 -11.50
CA ILE A 407 11.48 -16.61 -10.12
C ILE A 407 10.50 -15.64 -9.48
N ILE A 408 9.94 -16.00 -8.34
CA ILE A 408 9.01 -15.16 -7.56
C ILE A 408 9.68 -14.79 -6.24
N VAL A 409 9.75 -13.50 -5.92
CA VAL A 409 10.19 -13.02 -4.61
C VAL A 409 8.98 -12.46 -3.87
N ALA A 410 8.67 -13.03 -2.70
CA ALA A 410 7.46 -12.68 -1.98
C ALA A 410 7.57 -12.81 -0.45
N GLY A 411 6.48 -12.47 0.26
CA GLY A 411 6.25 -12.73 1.68
C GLY A 411 6.34 -11.51 2.60
N SER A 412 7.01 -10.46 2.20
CA SER A 412 7.01 -9.20 2.94
C SER A 412 7.54 -8.03 2.11
N LEU A 413 7.18 -6.82 2.51
CA LEU A 413 7.77 -5.60 1.97
C LEU A 413 9.29 -5.57 2.12
N TYR A 414 9.82 -6.05 3.26
CA TYR A 414 11.26 -6.08 3.52
C TYR A 414 11.98 -7.01 2.55
N THR A 415 11.47 -8.22 2.33
CA THR A 415 12.05 -9.18 1.38
C THR A 415 12.07 -8.61 -0.03
N VAL A 416 10.97 -8.04 -0.48
CA VAL A 416 10.86 -7.47 -1.83
C VAL A 416 11.69 -6.18 -1.95
N GLY A 417 11.74 -5.35 -0.90
CA GLY A 417 12.58 -4.15 -0.88
C GLY A 417 14.06 -4.46 -1.03
N GLU A 418 14.57 -5.45 -0.29
CA GLU A 418 15.97 -5.91 -0.42
C GLU A 418 16.24 -6.50 -1.82
N ALA A 419 15.31 -7.30 -2.35
CA ALA A 419 15.41 -7.84 -3.70
C ALA A 419 15.45 -6.73 -4.76
N LYS A 420 14.59 -5.72 -4.61
CA LYS A 420 14.53 -4.58 -5.53
C LYS A 420 15.79 -3.72 -5.46
N ALA A 421 16.27 -3.40 -4.27
CA ALA A 421 17.51 -2.66 -4.08
C ALA A 421 18.72 -3.41 -4.70
N TRP A 422 18.77 -4.74 -4.52
CA TRP A 422 19.79 -5.56 -5.16
C TRP A 422 19.67 -5.52 -6.69
N TRP A 423 18.44 -5.66 -7.21
CA TRP A 423 18.17 -5.67 -8.65
C TRP A 423 18.60 -4.38 -9.33
N GLU A 424 18.14 -3.23 -8.82
CA GLU A 424 18.49 -1.90 -9.35
C GLU A 424 20.00 -1.63 -9.31
N GLY A 425 20.70 -2.11 -8.29
CA GLY A 425 22.15 -2.03 -8.19
C GLY A 425 22.92 -2.91 -9.18
N HIS A 426 22.27 -3.89 -9.83
CA HIS A 426 22.88 -4.82 -10.78
C HIS A 426 22.47 -4.55 -12.24
N GLU A 427 21.30 -3.99 -12.51
CA GLU A 427 20.93 -3.50 -13.85
C GLU A 427 21.75 -2.29 -14.30
N ALA A 428 22.29 -1.52 -13.35
CA ALA A 428 23.15 -0.36 -13.62
C ALA A 428 24.61 -0.72 -13.99
N ARG A 429 24.95 -2.01 -14.09
CA ARG A 429 26.27 -2.52 -14.48
C ARG A 429 26.19 -3.27 -15.79
#